data_83530d176326402232c2e2ef8de74591
#
_entry.id   83530d176326402232c2e2ef8de74591
#
_cell.length_a   1.000
_cell.length_b   1.000
_cell.length_c   1.000
_cell.angle_alpha   90.00
_cell.angle_beta   90.00
_cell.angle_gamma   90.00
#
_symmetry.space_group_name_H-M   'P 1'
#
loop_
_entity.id
_entity.type
_entity.pdbx_description
1 polymer ?
#
loop_
_entity_poly.entity_id
_entity_poly.type
_entity_poly.pdbx_seq_one_letter_code
_entity_poly.pdbx_strand_id
1 'polypeptide(L)'
;SGQKELVEALAGLRPYRGEVRFLGAPLPRDPARLHALGVAHIPEDRAMGVVGTMSVAENLALRRYARFARRGSLSRRAMEEKASELIRRFGIQTPSPRTPVRFLSGGNVQKVILARELGEGARLVLAMHPTYGVDVGAAEEVHRLLLDLAKGGAAVLLVSEDLDEILALSHRVAALYQGRMVGPLPREEVGLERLGAMMTGGRA
;
A
#
# COMPACT_ATOMS: atom_id res chain seq x y z
N SER A 1 -7.23 -11.53 -13.44
CA SER A 1 -5.81 -11.67 -13.84
C SER A 1 -5.31 -10.37 -14.47
N GLY A 2 -4.10 -9.94 -14.08
CA GLY A 2 -3.48 -8.69 -14.54
C GLY A 2 -3.42 -7.58 -13.48
N GLN A 3 -4.02 -7.77 -12.30
CA GLN A 3 -4.04 -6.77 -11.23
C GLN A 3 -2.62 -6.48 -10.71
N LYS A 4 -1.82 -7.54 -10.50
CA LYS A 4 -0.43 -7.43 -10.03
C LYS A 4 0.42 -6.66 -11.04
N GLU A 5 0.33 -7.04 -12.31
CA GLU A 5 1.06 -6.39 -13.39
C GLU A 5 0.70 -4.90 -13.51
N LEU A 6 -0.58 -4.56 -13.35
CA LEU A 6 -1.04 -3.18 -13.36
C LEU A 6 -0.43 -2.39 -12.18
N VAL A 7 -0.50 -2.91 -10.97
CA VAL A 7 0.04 -2.22 -9.79
C VAL A 7 1.56 -2.09 -9.86
N GLU A 8 2.27 -3.15 -10.27
CA GLU A 8 3.72 -3.10 -10.46
C GLU A 8 4.13 -2.07 -11.54
N ALA A 9 3.36 -1.96 -12.62
CA ALA A 9 3.59 -0.96 -13.65
C ALA A 9 3.41 0.47 -13.11
N LEU A 10 2.35 0.72 -12.34
CA LEU A 10 2.10 2.01 -11.69
C LEU A 10 3.12 2.35 -10.59
N ALA A 11 3.66 1.33 -9.92
CA ALA A 11 4.74 1.46 -8.94
C ALA A 11 6.14 1.63 -9.56
N GLY A 12 6.26 1.61 -10.91
CA GLY A 12 7.53 1.72 -11.60
C GLY A 12 8.40 0.46 -11.55
N LEU A 13 7.84 -0.67 -11.14
CA LEU A 13 8.54 -1.94 -10.99
C LEU A 13 8.48 -2.79 -12.27
N ARG A 14 7.63 -2.42 -13.22
CA ARG A 14 7.43 -3.11 -14.49
C ARG A 14 7.28 -2.10 -15.63
N PRO A 15 7.87 -2.34 -16.81
CA PRO A 15 7.63 -1.51 -17.97
C PRO A 15 6.19 -1.69 -18.49
N TYR A 16 5.63 -0.62 -19.04
CA TYR A 16 4.31 -0.63 -19.66
C TYR A 16 4.29 0.21 -20.94
N ARG A 17 3.28 -0.02 -21.78
CA ARG A 17 2.97 0.80 -22.95
C ARG A 17 1.74 1.66 -22.66
N GLY A 18 1.65 2.80 -23.31
CA GLY A 18 0.58 3.76 -23.09
C GLY A 18 0.97 4.90 -22.16
N GLU A 19 0.01 5.72 -21.79
CA GLU A 19 0.19 6.91 -20.96
C GLU A 19 -0.58 6.76 -19.66
N VAL A 20 0.09 7.13 -18.56
CA VAL A 20 -0.52 7.29 -17.25
C VAL A 20 -0.24 8.70 -16.76
N ARG A 21 -1.26 9.38 -16.27
CA ARG A 21 -1.14 10.72 -15.69
C ARG A 21 -1.44 10.71 -14.21
N PHE A 22 -0.64 11.44 -13.46
CA PHE A 22 -0.85 11.70 -12.05
C PHE A 22 -0.71 13.19 -11.80
N LEU A 23 -1.73 13.81 -11.19
CA LEU A 23 -1.78 15.25 -10.93
C LEU A 23 -1.56 16.10 -12.19
N GLY A 24 -2.13 15.68 -13.32
CA GLY A 24 -2.05 16.37 -14.60
C GLY A 24 -0.75 16.19 -15.39
N ALA A 25 0.27 15.54 -14.81
CA ALA A 25 1.56 15.27 -15.44
C ALA A 25 1.73 13.75 -15.76
N PRO A 26 2.57 13.40 -16.73
CA PRO A 26 2.93 11.99 -16.97
C PRO A 26 3.53 11.36 -15.71
N LEU A 27 3.07 10.14 -15.38
CA LEU A 27 3.57 9.40 -14.24
C LEU A 27 5.03 8.98 -14.49
N PRO A 28 5.99 9.32 -13.62
CA PRO A 28 7.36 8.82 -13.73
C PRO A 28 7.41 7.30 -13.67
N ARG A 29 8.38 6.70 -14.36
CA ARG A 29 8.62 5.24 -14.33
C ARG A 29 9.69 4.82 -13.32
N ASP A 30 10.29 5.77 -12.64
CA ASP A 30 11.32 5.58 -11.64
C ASP A 30 10.70 5.52 -10.24
N PRO A 31 10.88 4.42 -9.48
CA PRO A 31 10.30 4.27 -8.14
C PRO A 31 10.72 5.36 -7.16
N ALA A 32 11.95 5.89 -7.26
CA ALA A 32 12.41 6.95 -6.37
C ALA A 32 11.67 8.27 -6.63
N ARG A 33 11.44 8.60 -7.91
CA ARG A 33 10.62 9.76 -8.30
C ARG A 33 9.16 9.59 -7.90
N LEU A 34 8.59 8.39 -8.06
CA LEU A 34 7.24 8.09 -7.62
C LEU A 34 7.10 8.29 -6.12
N HIS A 35 8.07 7.80 -5.34
CA HIS A 35 8.09 8.03 -3.90
C HIS A 35 8.16 9.51 -3.54
N ALA A 36 9.01 10.28 -4.23
CA ALA A 36 9.13 11.73 -4.01
C ALA A 36 7.82 12.48 -4.31
N LEU A 37 6.99 11.98 -5.23
CA LEU A 37 5.65 12.49 -5.54
C LEU A 37 4.57 12.05 -4.54
N GLY A 38 4.90 11.21 -3.57
CA GLY A 38 3.94 10.68 -2.59
C GLY A 38 3.19 9.44 -3.07
N VAL A 39 3.75 8.66 -3.99
CA VAL A 39 3.21 7.33 -4.36
C VAL A 39 3.67 6.32 -3.34
N ALA A 40 2.73 5.74 -2.61
CA ALA A 40 2.92 4.65 -1.65
C ALA A 40 2.54 3.32 -2.32
N HIS A 41 3.30 2.25 -2.04
CA HIS A 41 3.04 0.93 -2.58
C HIS A 41 3.03 -0.11 -1.46
N ILE A 42 1.89 -0.75 -1.27
CA ILE A 42 1.70 -1.88 -0.36
C ILE A 42 1.69 -3.14 -1.24
N PRO A 43 2.75 -3.97 -1.20
CA PRO A 43 2.86 -5.14 -2.05
C PRO A 43 1.95 -6.27 -1.58
N GLU A 44 1.59 -7.17 -2.50
CA GLU A 44 0.84 -8.39 -2.23
C GLU A 44 1.59 -9.32 -1.25
N ASP A 45 2.88 -9.56 -1.53
CA ASP A 45 3.73 -10.38 -0.68
C ASP A 45 4.46 -9.51 0.36
N ARG A 46 4.12 -9.71 1.62
CA ARG A 46 4.76 -9.01 2.76
C ARG A 46 6.25 -9.27 2.86
N ALA A 47 6.71 -10.47 2.46
CA ALA A 47 8.13 -10.79 2.49
C ALA A 47 8.94 -9.91 1.53
N MET A 48 8.32 -9.51 0.42
CA MET A 48 8.90 -8.54 -0.52
C MET A 48 8.82 -7.09 0.01
N GLY A 49 7.97 -6.86 1.00
CA GLY A 49 7.77 -5.53 1.60
C GLY A 49 8.78 -5.17 2.68
N VAL A 50 9.55 -6.10 3.23
CA VAL A 50 10.47 -5.87 4.35
C VAL A 50 11.81 -6.57 4.16
N VAL A 51 12.83 -6.11 4.88
CA VAL A 51 14.10 -6.83 5.04
C VAL A 51 14.09 -7.50 6.42
N GLY A 52 13.80 -8.80 6.46
CA GLY A 52 13.54 -9.54 7.69
C GLY A 52 14.68 -9.52 8.71
N THR A 53 15.94 -9.41 8.26
CA THR A 53 17.13 -9.31 9.13
C THR A 53 17.34 -7.92 9.70
N MET A 54 16.77 -6.88 9.11
CA MET A 54 16.82 -5.52 9.63
C MET A 54 15.80 -5.33 10.75
N SER A 55 16.10 -4.41 11.66
CA SER A 55 15.21 -4.00 12.75
C SER A 55 13.95 -3.31 12.23
N VAL A 56 12.94 -3.19 13.09
CA VAL A 56 11.73 -2.39 12.81
C VAL A 56 12.11 -0.96 12.45
N ALA A 57 13.03 -0.33 13.20
CA ALA A 57 13.47 1.04 12.93
C ALA A 57 14.13 1.19 11.55
N GLU A 58 14.99 0.25 11.17
CA GLU A 58 15.64 0.26 9.87
C GLU A 58 14.63 0.05 8.74
N ASN A 59 13.69 -0.90 8.89
CA ASN A 59 12.62 -1.12 7.92
C ASN A 59 11.72 0.11 7.73
N LEU A 60 11.36 0.79 8.82
CA LEU A 60 10.59 2.04 8.76
C LEU A 60 11.34 3.19 8.09
N ALA A 61 12.67 3.21 8.20
CA ALA A 61 13.53 4.24 7.62
C ALA A 61 13.87 3.99 6.13
N LEU A 62 13.73 2.75 5.61
CA LEU A 62 14.23 2.34 4.28
C LEU A 62 13.95 3.34 3.15
N ARG A 63 12.73 3.85 3.05
CA ARG A 63 12.35 4.77 1.95
C ARG A 63 12.80 6.21 2.19
N ARG A 64 13.24 6.54 3.39
CA ARG A 64 13.58 7.91 3.82
C ARG A 64 14.91 7.98 4.56
N TYR A 65 15.78 6.99 4.36
CA TYR A 65 17.06 6.89 5.06
C TYR A 65 17.90 8.19 4.94
N ALA A 66 17.81 8.90 3.81
CA ALA A 66 18.52 10.15 3.60
C ALA A 66 18.16 11.23 4.65
N ARG A 67 16.95 11.20 5.24
CA ARG A 67 16.56 12.12 6.33
C ARG A 67 17.31 11.85 7.64
N PHE A 68 17.83 10.64 7.79
CA PHE A 68 18.59 10.22 8.97
C PHE A 68 20.10 10.27 8.76
N ALA A 69 20.55 10.64 7.55
CA ALA A 69 21.97 10.76 7.23
C ALA A 69 22.50 12.12 7.73
N ARG A 70 23.59 12.08 8.50
CA ARG A 70 24.36 13.24 8.90
C ARG A 70 25.84 12.99 8.64
N ARG A 71 26.48 13.87 7.87
CA ARG A 71 27.92 13.81 7.55
C ARG A 71 28.39 12.38 7.10
N GLY A 72 27.59 11.73 6.24
CA GLY A 72 27.91 10.41 5.70
C GLY A 72 27.61 9.22 6.62
N SER A 73 27.04 9.44 7.81
CA SER A 73 26.61 8.38 8.72
C SER A 73 25.13 8.44 9.02
N LEU A 74 24.49 7.26 9.21
CA LEU A 74 23.08 7.17 9.60
C LEU A 74 22.94 7.31 11.11
N SER A 75 22.08 8.23 11.55
CA SER A 75 21.77 8.39 12.97
C SER A 75 20.79 7.31 13.44
N ARG A 76 21.30 6.25 14.05
CA ARG A 76 20.47 5.19 14.66
C ARG A 76 19.46 5.76 15.66
N ARG A 77 19.90 6.69 16.50
CA ARG A 77 19.05 7.34 17.51
C ARG A 77 17.85 8.02 16.84
N ALA A 78 18.06 8.81 15.79
CA ALA A 78 16.97 9.49 15.09
C ALA A 78 16.01 8.50 14.40
N MET A 79 16.52 7.38 13.84
CA MET A 79 15.68 6.33 13.29
C MET A 79 14.83 5.66 14.38
N GLU A 80 15.40 5.34 15.54
CA GLU A 80 14.71 4.72 16.67
C GLU A 80 13.64 5.64 17.29
N GLU A 81 13.92 6.94 17.41
CA GLU A 81 12.97 7.96 17.88
C GLU A 81 11.75 8.03 16.92
N LYS A 82 12.00 8.14 15.61
CA LYS A 82 10.92 8.15 14.61
C LYS A 82 10.17 6.81 14.56
N ALA A 83 10.87 5.70 14.66
CA ALA A 83 10.26 4.38 14.72
C ALA A 83 9.35 4.25 15.94
N SER A 84 9.74 4.74 17.09
CA SER A 84 8.91 4.70 18.32
C SER A 84 7.62 5.50 18.17
N GLU A 85 7.64 6.62 17.44
CA GLU A 85 6.43 7.36 17.08
C GLU A 85 5.50 6.53 16.18
N LEU A 86 6.05 5.95 15.10
CA LEU A 86 5.28 5.15 14.16
C LEU A 86 4.75 3.85 14.78
N ILE A 87 5.54 3.19 15.62
CA ILE A 87 5.15 1.99 16.37
C ILE A 87 3.88 2.28 17.19
N ARG A 88 3.85 3.40 17.92
CA ARG A 88 2.67 3.80 18.69
C ARG A 88 1.50 4.16 17.80
N ARG A 89 1.73 4.95 16.75
CA ARG A 89 0.68 5.44 15.83
C ARG A 89 -0.01 4.30 15.08
N PHE A 90 0.74 3.28 14.66
CA PHE A 90 0.23 2.16 13.88
C PHE A 90 -0.02 0.89 14.72
N GLY A 91 0.09 0.97 16.04
CA GLY A 91 -0.17 -0.15 16.93
C GLY A 91 0.71 -1.37 16.67
N ILE A 92 1.99 -1.17 16.24
CA ILE A 92 2.91 -2.27 15.95
C ILE A 92 3.33 -2.94 17.26
N GLN A 93 3.00 -4.22 17.42
CA GLN A 93 3.42 -4.99 18.58
C GLN A 93 4.85 -5.50 18.38
N THR A 94 5.78 -4.90 19.08
CA THR A 94 7.21 -5.25 19.05
C THR A 94 7.85 -4.98 20.41
N PRO A 95 8.80 -5.81 20.89
CA PRO A 95 9.55 -5.56 22.12
C PRO A 95 10.33 -4.25 22.10
N SER A 96 10.88 -3.89 20.93
CA SER A 96 11.63 -2.63 20.77
C SER A 96 11.75 -2.25 19.30
N PRO A 97 12.09 -0.98 18.97
CA PRO A 97 12.43 -0.57 17.61
C PRO A 97 13.63 -1.32 17.00
N ARG A 98 14.45 -1.94 17.83
CA ARG A 98 15.65 -2.71 17.43
C ARG A 98 15.35 -4.17 17.08
N THR A 99 14.14 -4.65 17.37
CA THR A 99 13.74 -6.04 17.08
C THR A 99 13.79 -6.29 15.58
N PRO A 100 14.49 -7.34 15.10
CA PRO A 100 14.44 -7.73 13.68
C PRO A 100 13.04 -8.11 13.26
N VAL A 101 12.60 -7.63 12.07
CA VAL A 101 11.21 -7.79 11.60
C VAL A 101 10.82 -9.27 11.44
N ARG A 102 11.77 -10.17 11.15
CA ARG A 102 11.52 -11.62 11.06
C ARG A 102 10.94 -12.25 12.32
N PHE A 103 11.05 -11.59 13.48
CA PHE A 103 10.49 -12.08 14.75
C PHE A 103 9.09 -11.55 15.03
N LEU A 104 8.52 -10.74 14.13
CA LEU A 104 7.17 -10.23 14.27
C LEU A 104 6.15 -11.20 13.65
N SER A 105 4.92 -11.16 14.16
CA SER A 105 3.79 -11.83 13.50
C SER A 105 3.49 -11.19 12.14
N GLY A 106 2.84 -11.94 11.23
CA GLY A 106 2.49 -11.44 9.90
C GLY A 106 1.66 -10.14 9.94
N GLY A 107 0.75 -10.00 10.89
CA GLY A 107 -0.03 -8.78 11.09
C GLY A 107 0.84 -7.58 11.49
N ASN A 108 1.86 -7.78 12.36
CA ASN A 108 2.78 -6.72 12.72
C ASN A 108 3.76 -6.37 11.59
N VAL A 109 4.18 -7.36 10.77
CA VAL A 109 4.93 -7.09 9.53
C VAL A 109 4.11 -6.20 8.60
N GLN A 110 2.81 -6.48 8.43
CA GLN A 110 1.90 -5.65 7.63
C GLN A 110 1.82 -4.22 8.18
N LYS A 111 1.69 -4.06 9.51
CA LYS A 111 1.68 -2.74 10.16
C LYS A 111 2.99 -1.97 9.95
N VAL A 112 4.15 -2.65 9.91
CA VAL A 112 5.45 -2.02 9.58
C VAL A 112 5.43 -1.50 8.15
N ILE A 113 4.95 -2.29 7.17
CA ILE A 113 4.82 -1.85 5.78
C ILE A 113 3.92 -0.63 5.68
N LEU A 114 2.71 -0.71 6.26
CA LEU A 114 1.74 0.39 6.28
C LEU A 114 2.32 1.66 6.92
N ALA A 115 2.97 1.54 8.07
CA ALA A 115 3.58 2.66 8.77
C ALA A 115 4.67 3.35 7.94
N ARG A 116 5.50 2.57 7.23
CA ARG A 116 6.52 3.10 6.33
C ARG A 116 5.92 3.80 5.11
N GLU A 117 4.95 3.15 4.46
CA GLU A 117 4.38 3.63 3.20
C GLU A 117 3.43 4.81 3.42
N LEU A 118 2.58 4.75 4.46
CA LEU A 118 1.50 5.69 4.71
C LEU A 118 1.80 6.71 5.81
N GLY A 119 2.94 6.58 6.47
CA GLY A 119 3.29 7.40 7.63
C GLY A 119 3.37 8.91 7.37
N GLU A 120 3.64 9.34 6.15
CA GLU A 120 3.75 10.78 5.79
C GLU A 120 3.50 11.01 4.30
N GLY A 121 2.53 11.90 4.00
CA GLY A 121 2.40 12.56 2.70
C GLY A 121 2.05 11.64 1.51
N ALA A 122 1.40 10.51 1.73
CA ALA A 122 0.88 9.69 0.63
C ALA A 122 -0.20 10.47 -0.13
N ARG A 123 -0.05 10.58 -1.45
CA ARG A 123 -1.00 11.22 -2.38
C ARG A 123 -1.67 10.22 -3.30
N LEU A 124 -0.99 9.11 -3.57
CA LEU A 124 -1.51 7.92 -4.25
C LEU A 124 -1.08 6.69 -3.47
N VAL A 125 -2.03 5.85 -3.12
CA VAL A 125 -1.78 4.56 -2.46
C VAL A 125 -2.13 3.44 -3.44
N LEU A 126 -1.16 2.62 -3.76
CA LEU A 126 -1.31 1.40 -4.52
C LEU A 126 -1.33 0.25 -3.51
N ALA A 127 -2.51 -0.23 -3.14
CA ALA A 127 -2.70 -1.24 -2.10
C ALA A 127 -3.11 -2.58 -2.71
N MET A 128 -2.25 -3.58 -2.60
CA MET A 128 -2.56 -4.95 -3.00
C MET A 128 -2.82 -5.82 -1.79
N HIS A 129 -4.05 -6.35 -1.70
CA HIS A 129 -4.48 -7.24 -0.62
C HIS A 129 -4.03 -6.78 0.78
N PRO A 130 -4.29 -5.51 1.16
CA PRO A 130 -3.67 -4.89 2.34
C PRO A 130 -4.08 -5.57 3.65
N THR A 131 -5.20 -6.29 3.66
CA THR A 131 -5.76 -7.00 4.81
C THR A 131 -5.54 -8.50 4.75
N TYR A 132 -4.93 -9.03 3.69
CA TYR A 132 -4.74 -10.47 3.54
C TYR A 132 -3.95 -11.07 4.71
N GLY A 133 -4.53 -12.10 5.36
CA GLY A 133 -3.88 -12.85 6.44
C GLY A 133 -3.52 -12.01 7.69
N VAL A 134 -4.28 -10.97 7.98
CA VAL A 134 -4.32 -10.28 9.29
C VAL A 134 -5.61 -10.64 10.02
N ASP A 135 -5.64 -10.44 11.33
CA ASP A 135 -6.86 -10.61 12.11
C ASP A 135 -7.88 -9.48 11.82
N VAL A 136 -9.14 -9.71 12.21
CA VAL A 136 -10.26 -8.80 11.93
C VAL A 136 -9.99 -7.39 12.47
N GLY A 137 -9.46 -7.28 13.69
CA GLY A 137 -9.17 -5.97 14.29
C GLY A 137 -8.10 -5.21 13.51
N ALA A 138 -7.05 -5.91 13.06
CA ALA A 138 -6.01 -5.30 12.22
C ALA A 138 -6.56 -4.92 10.83
N ALA A 139 -7.46 -5.70 10.25
CA ALA A 139 -8.12 -5.36 8.99
C ALA A 139 -8.95 -4.07 9.11
N GLU A 140 -9.75 -3.94 10.17
CA GLU A 140 -10.53 -2.72 10.43
C GLU A 140 -9.64 -1.47 10.61
N GLU A 141 -8.47 -1.61 11.27
CA GLU A 141 -7.50 -0.52 11.38
C GLU A 141 -6.96 -0.10 10.02
N VAL A 142 -6.64 -1.07 9.14
CA VAL A 142 -6.18 -0.81 7.76
C VAL A 142 -7.27 -0.10 6.96
N HIS A 143 -8.51 -0.57 7.01
CA HIS A 143 -9.65 0.05 6.33
C HIS A 143 -9.83 1.51 6.74
N ARG A 144 -9.84 1.77 8.06
CA ARG A 144 -9.94 3.14 8.59
C ARG A 144 -8.82 4.03 8.08
N LEU A 145 -7.58 3.53 8.09
CA LEU A 145 -6.43 4.26 7.62
C LEU A 145 -6.53 4.63 6.13
N LEU A 146 -6.97 3.70 5.27
CA LEU A 146 -7.17 3.96 3.84
C LEU A 146 -8.29 4.98 3.61
N LEU A 147 -9.39 4.87 4.34
CA LEU A 147 -10.49 5.85 4.27
C LEU A 147 -10.06 7.24 4.75
N ASP A 148 -9.29 7.34 5.83
CA ASP A 148 -8.81 8.63 6.35
C ASP A 148 -7.84 9.30 5.37
N LEU A 149 -6.99 8.53 4.69
CA LEU A 149 -6.13 9.03 3.62
C LEU A 149 -6.96 9.54 2.44
N ALA A 150 -7.99 8.81 2.02
CA ALA A 150 -8.88 9.23 0.93
C ALA A 150 -9.65 10.51 1.30
N LYS A 151 -10.17 10.62 2.53
CA LYS A 151 -10.79 11.85 3.05
C LYS A 151 -9.81 13.02 3.08
N GLY A 152 -8.53 12.75 3.35
CA GLY A 152 -7.45 13.72 3.30
C GLY A 152 -7.00 14.12 1.88
N GLY A 153 -7.66 13.61 0.83
CA GLY A 153 -7.42 13.96 -0.57
C GLY A 153 -6.42 13.04 -1.29
N ALA A 154 -5.97 11.95 -0.68
CA ALA A 154 -5.18 10.93 -1.38
C ALA A 154 -6.06 10.07 -2.28
N ALA A 155 -5.54 9.71 -3.45
CA ALA A 155 -6.15 8.66 -4.28
C ALA A 155 -5.72 7.28 -3.76
N VAL A 156 -6.65 6.32 -3.72
CA VAL A 156 -6.36 4.94 -3.33
C VAL A 156 -6.78 4.00 -4.46
N LEU A 157 -5.84 3.24 -4.99
CA LEU A 157 -6.10 2.09 -5.84
C LEU A 157 -6.01 0.84 -4.98
N LEU A 158 -7.17 0.32 -4.59
CA LEU A 158 -7.29 -0.91 -3.82
C LEU A 158 -7.47 -2.10 -4.77
N VAL A 159 -6.66 -3.11 -4.60
CA VAL A 159 -6.83 -4.44 -5.22
C VAL A 159 -7.10 -5.44 -4.10
N SER A 160 -8.23 -6.10 -4.16
CA SER A 160 -8.65 -7.12 -3.20
C SER A 160 -9.43 -8.23 -3.90
N GLU A 161 -9.39 -9.42 -3.32
CA GLU A 161 -10.27 -10.55 -3.66
C GLU A 161 -11.50 -10.61 -2.73
N ASP A 162 -11.47 -9.84 -1.65
CA ASP A 162 -12.60 -9.69 -0.74
C ASP A 162 -13.59 -8.67 -1.31
N LEU A 163 -14.74 -9.17 -1.74
CA LEU A 163 -15.79 -8.35 -2.37
C LEU A 163 -16.41 -7.37 -1.37
N ASP A 164 -16.54 -7.77 -0.11
CA ASP A 164 -17.09 -6.91 0.94
C ASP A 164 -16.13 -5.75 1.23
N GLU A 165 -14.82 -6.02 1.25
CA GLU A 165 -13.78 -4.98 1.36
C GLU A 165 -13.88 -3.97 0.20
N ILE A 166 -13.97 -4.46 -1.05
CA ILE A 166 -14.09 -3.61 -2.25
C ILE A 166 -15.35 -2.75 -2.14
N LEU A 167 -16.50 -3.36 -1.83
CA LEU A 167 -17.78 -2.68 -1.77
C LEU A 167 -17.88 -1.68 -0.60
N ALA A 168 -17.19 -1.94 0.51
CA ALA A 168 -17.17 -1.05 1.67
C ALA A 168 -16.26 0.18 1.50
N LEU A 169 -15.14 0.04 0.77
CA LEU A 169 -14.10 1.07 0.75
C LEU A 169 -14.08 1.88 -0.54
N SER A 170 -14.69 1.41 -1.64
CA SER A 170 -14.50 2.00 -2.96
C SER A 170 -15.60 2.98 -3.33
N HIS A 171 -15.24 4.07 -4.03
CA HIS A 171 -16.19 4.96 -4.72
C HIS A 171 -16.49 4.47 -6.13
N ARG A 172 -15.53 3.78 -6.75
CA ARG A 172 -15.64 3.21 -8.10
C ARG A 172 -15.03 1.82 -8.11
N VAL A 173 -15.61 0.91 -8.85
CA VAL A 173 -15.20 -0.50 -8.93
C VAL A 173 -14.92 -0.89 -10.36
N ALA A 174 -13.82 -1.59 -10.60
CA ALA A 174 -13.47 -2.21 -11.86
C ALA A 174 -13.05 -3.65 -11.64
N ALA A 175 -13.30 -4.51 -12.62
CA ALA A 175 -12.79 -5.87 -12.64
C ALA A 175 -11.77 -6.06 -13.76
N LEU A 176 -10.75 -6.85 -13.52
CA LEU A 176 -9.80 -7.31 -14.54
C LEU A 176 -10.04 -8.78 -14.86
N TYR A 177 -10.42 -9.05 -16.09
CA TYR A 177 -10.65 -10.40 -16.58
C TYR A 177 -9.84 -10.62 -17.86
N GLN A 178 -8.99 -11.65 -17.88
CA GLN A 178 -8.14 -12.00 -19.03
C GLN A 178 -7.40 -10.80 -19.66
N GLY A 179 -6.85 -9.93 -18.82
CA GLY A 179 -6.10 -8.75 -19.26
C GLY A 179 -6.97 -7.59 -19.77
N ARG A 180 -8.28 -7.67 -19.66
CA ARG A 180 -9.22 -6.60 -20.01
C ARG A 180 -9.87 -6.03 -18.77
N MET A 181 -10.04 -4.70 -18.75
CA MET A 181 -10.73 -4.00 -17.68
C MET A 181 -12.21 -3.82 -18.02
N VAL A 182 -13.08 -4.19 -17.11
CA VAL A 182 -14.51 -3.89 -17.12
C VAL A 182 -14.78 -2.84 -16.05
N GLY A 183 -15.41 -1.74 -16.40
CA GLY A 183 -15.55 -0.55 -15.56
C GLY A 183 -14.47 0.50 -15.87
N PRO A 184 -14.16 1.42 -14.95
CA PRO A 184 -14.71 1.54 -13.59
C PRO A 184 -16.12 2.10 -13.56
N LEU A 185 -16.99 1.49 -12.76
CA LEU A 185 -18.36 1.91 -12.51
C LEU A 185 -18.49 2.58 -11.13
N PRO A 186 -19.47 3.51 -10.94
CA PRO A 186 -19.81 4.01 -9.61
C PRO A 186 -20.17 2.85 -8.66
N ARG A 187 -19.78 2.96 -7.39
CA ARG A 187 -20.01 1.91 -6.39
C ARG A 187 -21.49 1.57 -6.22
N GLU A 188 -22.35 2.57 -6.26
CA GLU A 188 -23.80 2.45 -6.11
C GLU A 188 -24.47 1.65 -7.23
N GLU A 189 -23.81 1.52 -8.39
CA GLU A 189 -24.28 0.73 -9.52
C GLU A 189 -23.80 -0.73 -9.47
N VAL A 190 -22.92 -1.09 -8.50
CA VAL A 190 -22.27 -2.41 -8.46
C VAL A 190 -22.70 -3.17 -7.21
N GLY A 191 -23.65 -4.09 -7.37
CA GLY A 191 -24.00 -5.11 -6.38
C GLY A 191 -23.11 -6.36 -6.52
N LEU A 192 -23.22 -7.29 -5.58
CA LEU A 192 -22.44 -8.54 -5.58
C LEU A 192 -22.60 -9.36 -6.87
N GLU A 193 -23.83 -9.48 -7.39
CA GLU A 193 -24.12 -10.21 -8.63
C GLU A 193 -23.42 -9.58 -9.84
N ARG A 194 -23.52 -8.25 -9.96
CA ARG A 194 -22.89 -7.51 -11.05
C ARG A 194 -21.37 -7.58 -10.97
N LEU A 195 -20.80 -7.47 -9.77
CA LEU A 195 -19.36 -7.63 -9.55
C LEU A 195 -18.90 -9.04 -9.95
N GLY A 196 -19.63 -10.07 -9.55
CA GLY A 196 -19.38 -11.46 -9.96
C GLY A 196 -19.40 -11.62 -11.50
N ALA A 197 -20.38 -11.02 -12.19
CA ALA A 197 -20.45 -11.03 -13.64
C ALA A 197 -19.26 -10.32 -14.29
N MET A 198 -18.83 -9.16 -13.76
CA MET A 198 -17.66 -8.43 -14.24
C MET A 198 -16.37 -9.26 -14.09
N MET A 199 -16.23 -10.01 -13.00
CA MET A 199 -15.06 -10.86 -12.71
C MET A 199 -14.98 -12.10 -13.61
N THR A 200 -16.10 -12.53 -14.21
CA THR A 200 -16.17 -13.69 -15.11
C THR A 200 -16.23 -13.27 -16.59
N GLY A 201 -16.10 -11.97 -16.89
CA GLY A 201 -16.11 -11.44 -18.24
C GLY A 201 -17.52 -11.22 -18.81
N GLY A 202 -18.56 -11.27 -17.98
CA GLY A 202 -19.91 -10.85 -18.34
C GLY A 202 -19.93 -9.35 -18.67
N ARG A 203 -20.80 -8.96 -19.63
CA ARG A 203 -21.02 -7.53 -19.91
C ARG A 203 -21.70 -6.88 -18.69
N ALA A 204 -21.10 -5.82 -18.18
CA ALA A 204 -21.66 -5.00 -17.12
C ALA A 204 -22.91 -4.25 -17.57
#